data_0f836b1af916fb2e07ab92579ca0175a
#
_entry.id   0f836b1af916fb2e07ab92579ca0175a
#
_cell.length_a   1.000
_cell.length_b   1.000
_cell.length_c   1.000
_cell.angle_alpha   90.00
_cell.angle_beta   90.00
_cell.angle_gamma   90.00
#
_symmetry.space_group_name_H-M   'P 1'
#
loop_
_entity.id
_entity.type
_entity.pdbx_description
1 polymer ?
#
loop_
_entity_poly.entity_id
_entity_poly.type
_entity_poly.pdbx_seq_one_letter_code
_entity_poly.pdbx_strand_id
1 'polypeptide(L)'
;MLELKNVEYEILRDKVVRNFNLKVEKGEVVTLFGPSGCGKTTILRLISGLNEPRKGEIFNKFKKMTYFFQENRLLTWKNALENVLLVMDKPDQNSVLKLFAKVGLSKKDALKYPSELSGGMRQRVAFVRAVVTKPDLLLMDEPFSGLDYDMKEILIDIVSQRVSEGMSIILVTHDRMEAVKMSNRIYFLANKGAVIQKELILDEAFKDRDFTFISKTIDENFKGQIYYD
;
A
#
# COMPACT_ATOMS: atom_id res chain seq x y z
N MET A 1 -11.86 -11.77 -1.12
CA MET A 1 -12.48 -11.06 0.00
C MET A 1 -11.61 -11.25 1.24
N LEU A 2 -11.33 -10.18 1.95
CA LEU A 2 -10.73 -10.12 3.28
C LEU A 2 -11.78 -9.52 4.24
N GLU A 3 -11.89 -10.05 5.44
CA GLU A 3 -12.78 -9.52 6.47
C GLU A 3 -12.10 -9.57 7.84
N LEU A 4 -12.10 -8.46 8.56
CA LEU A 4 -11.69 -8.32 9.94
C LEU A 4 -12.95 -8.12 10.80
N LYS A 5 -13.10 -8.91 11.87
CA LYS A 5 -14.24 -8.81 12.79
C LYS A 5 -13.78 -8.58 14.21
N ASN A 6 -14.15 -7.43 14.77
CA ASN A 6 -13.89 -7.04 16.17
C ASN A 6 -12.43 -7.22 16.57
N VAL A 7 -11.49 -6.91 15.66
CA VAL A 7 -10.06 -7.12 15.86
C VAL A 7 -9.52 -6.15 16.91
N GLU A 8 -8.86 -6.70 17.93
CA GLU A 8 -8.13 -5.95 18.95
C GLU A 8 -6.65 -6.37 18.97
N TYR A 9 -5.77 -5.39 19.16
CA TYR A 9 -4.34 -5.62 19.31
C TYR A 9 -3.72 -4.65 20.31
N GLU A 10 -2.81 -5.16 21.14
CA GLU A 10 -2.13 -4.40 22.20
C GLU A 10 -0.61 -4.60 22.11
N ILE A 11 0.12 -3.51 22.37
CA ILE A 11 1.57 -3.52 22.55
C ILE A 11 1.87 -2.94 23.93
N LEU A 12 2.55 -3.68 24.80
CA LEU A 12 2.93 -3.24 26.16
C LEU A 12 1.74 -2.65 26.96
N ARG A 13 0.55 -3.25 26.84
CA ARG A 13 -0.74 -2.83 27.42
C ARG A 13 -1.39 -1.61 26.76
N ASP A 14 -0.75 -0.99 25.76
CA ASP A 14 -1.41 0.05 24.96
C ASP A 14 -2.26 -0.57 23.86
N LYS A 15 -3.54 -0.20 23.84
CA LYS A 15 -4.48 -0.66 22.80
C LYS A 15 -4.23 0.08 21.49
N VAL A 16 -3.49 -0.55 20.59
CA VAL A 16 -3.13 0.00 19.27
C VAL A 16 -4.24 -0.19 18.24
N VAL A 17 -5.04 -1.26 18.38
CA VAL A 17 -6.22 -1.53 17.54
C VAL A 17 -7.39 -1.89 18.47
N ARG A 18 -8.55 -1.23 18.26
CA ARG A 18 -9.73 -1.39 19.13
C ARG A 18 -10.96 -1.69 18.29
N ASN A 19 -11.51 -2.89 18.49
CA ASN A 19 -12.77 -3.32 17.84
C ASN A 19 -12.83 -2.96 16.34
N PHE A 20 -11.74 -3.26 15.63
CA PHE A 20 -11.57 -2.87 14.24
C PHE A 20 -12.31 -3.83 13.32
N ASN A 21 -13.15 -3.28 12.45
CA ASN A 21 -13.91 -4.02 11.47
C ASN A 21 -13.59 -3.48 10.08
N LEU A 22 -13.24 -4.36 9.15
CA LEU A 22 -12.88 -4.01 7.78
C LEU A 22 -13.33 -5.10 6.84
N LYS A 23 -13.83 -4.73 5.68
CA LYS A 23 -14.13 -5.67 4.59
C LYS A 23 -13.51 -5.14 3.30
N VAL A 24 -12.82 -6.02 2.57
CA VAL A 24 -12.23 -5.71 1.26
C VAL A 24 -12.70 -6.75 0.26
N GLU A 25 -13.35 -6.28 -0.79
CA GLU A 25 -13.81 -7.13 -1.88
C GLU A 25 -12.72 -7.33 -2.94
N LYS A 26 -12.95 -8.27 -3.86
CA LYS A 26 -12.00 -8.52 -4.96
C LYS A 26 -12.03 -7.34 -5.94
N GLY A 27 -10.83 -6.87 -6.33
CA GLY A 27 -10.67 -5.73 -7.25
C GLY A 27 -10.91 -4.36 -6.59
N GLU A 28 -11.07 -4.33 -5.26
CA GLU A 28 -11.30 -3.10 -4.50
C GLU A 28 -9.99 -2.51 -3.98
N VAL A 29 -9.87 -1.18 -4.02
CA VAL A 29 -8.83 -0.42 -3.36
C VAL A 29 -9.41 0.28 -2.14
N VAL A 30 -8.94 -0.13 -0.96
CA VAL A 30 -9.34 0.44 0.33
C VAL A 30 -8.17 1.19 0.93
N THR A 31 -8.37 2.45 1.31
CA THR A 31 -7.35 3.25 1.98
C THR A 31 -7.66 3.41 3.46
N LEU A 32 -6.65 3.17 4.28
CA LEU A 32 -6.61 3.55 5.69
C LEU A 32 -5.90 4.90 5.80
N PHE A 33 -6.67 5.96 6.01
CA PHE A 33 -6.18 7.33 6.13
C PHE A 33 -6.20 7.78 7.60
N GLY A 34 -5.14 8.43 8.05
CA GLY A 34 -5.07 8.93 9.43
C GLY A 34 -3.66 9.35 9.83
N PRO A 35 -3.49 9.95 11.03
CA PRO A 35 -2.21 10.47 11.50
C PRO A 35 -1.17 9.37 11.72
N SER A 36 0.10 9.78 11.79
CA SER A 36 1.20 8.89 12.18
C SER A 36 0.94 8.30 13.56
N GLY A 37 1.27 7.02 13.75
CA GLY A 37 1.10 6.33 15.03
C GLY A 37 -0.33 5.91 15.40
N CYS A 38 -1.35 6.16 14.56
CA CYS A 38 -2.73 5.75 14.89
C CYS A 38 -3.00 4.25 14.76
N GLY A 39 -2.06 3.45 14.21
CA GLY A 39 -2.18 1.99 14.11
C GLY A 39 -2.32 1.42 12.70
N LYS A 40 -2.24 2.22 11.63
CA LYS A 40 -2.38 1.78 10.23
C LYS A 40 -1.43 0.63 9.85
N THR A 41 -0.14 0.81 10.07
CA THR A 41 0.89 -0.23 9.86
C THR A 41 0.61 -1.48 10.67
N THR A 42 0.09 -1.32 11.90
CA THR A 42 -0.28 -2.45 12.76
C THR A 42 -1.43 -3.26 12.14
N ILE A 43 -2.43 -2.59 11.56
CA ILE A 43 -3.51 -3.27 10.84
C ILE A 43 -2.95 -4.07 9.65
N LEU A 44 -2.04 -3.49 8.85
CA LEU A 44 -1.41 -4.22 7.75
C LEU A 44 -0.61 -5.44 8.25
N ARG A 45 0.09 -5.32 9.37
CA ARG A 45 0.83 -6.44 10.00
C ARG A 45 -0.10 -7.55 10.50
N LEU A 46 -1.26 -7.20 11.04
CA LEU A 46 -2.29 -8.16 11.43
C LEU A 46 -2.86 -8.89 10.21
N ILE A 47 -3.21 -8.16 9.16
CA ILE A 47 -3.72 -8.72 7.90
C ILE A 47 -2.71 -9.66 7.24
N SER A 48 -1.42 -9.29 7.28
CA SER A 48 -0.34 -10.10 6.70
C SER A 48 0.07 -11.31 7.54
N GLY A 49 -0.49 -11.47 8.76
CA GLY A 49 -0.10 -12.54 9.68
C GLY A 49 1.27 -12.34 10.36
N LEU A 50 1.87 -11.15 10.23
CA LEU A 50 3.10 -10.79 10.95
C LEU A 50 2.84 -10.53 12.43
N ASN A 51 1.61 -10.18 12.77
CA ASN A 51 1.12 -10.08 14.15
C ASN A 51 -0.17 -10.89 14.26
N GLU A 52 -0.43 -11.45 15.44
CA GLU A 52 -1.68 -12.15 15.76
C GLU A 52 -2.62 -11.22 16.53
N PRO A 53 -3.93 -11.17 16.21
CA PRO A 53 -4.88 -10.37 16.96
C PRO A 53 -5.06 -10.95 18.37
N ARG A 54 -5.22 -10.07 19.37
CA ARG A 54 -5.54 -10.50 20.74
C ARG A 54 -6.98 -10.96 20.87
N LYS A 55 -7.90 -10.31 20.13
CA LYS A 55 -9.30 -10.65 20.00
C LYS A 55 -9.78 -10.41 18.59
N GLY A 56 -10.93 -11.00 18.26
CA GLY A 56 -11.53 -10.92 16.95
C GLY A 56 -10.90 -11.91 15.97
N GLU A 57 -11.32 -11.83 14.73
CA GLU A 57 -10.99 -12.81 13.70
C GLU A 57 -10.63 -12.10 12.39
N ILE A 58 -9.72 -12.70 11.63
CA ILE A 58 -9.30 -12.24 10.30
C ILE A 58 -9.53 -13.37 9.31
N PHE A 59 -10.48 -13.17 8.40
CA PHE A 59 -10.81 -14.10 7.33
C PHE A 59 -10.20 -13.61 6.02
N ASN A 60 -9.21 -14.32 5.50
CA ASN A 60 -8.58 -13.99 4.22
C ASN A 60 -8.80 -15.11 3.21
N LYS A 61 -9.51 -14.79 2.11
CA LYS A 61 -9.75 -15.68 0.96
C LYS A 61 -8.90 -15.37 -0.26
N PHE A 62 -8.02 -14.38 -0.18
CA PHE A 62 -7.03 -14.12 -1.23
C PHE A 62 -5.94 -15.19 -1.18
N LYS A 63 -5.59 -15.75 -2.33
CA LYS A 63 -4.62 -16.85 -2.43
C LYS A 63 -3.18 -16.36 -2.36
N LYS A 64 -2.91 -15.20 -2.97
CA LYS A 64 -1.58 -14.60 -3.05
C LYS A 64 -1.64 -13.17 -2.52
N MET A 65 -0.96 -12.93 -1.42
CA MET A 65 -0.86 -11.62 -0.80
C MET A 65 0.59 -11.18 -0.78
N THR A 66 0.82 -9.91 -1.08
CA THR A 66 2.16 -9.30 -1.00
C THR A 66 2.09 -8.04 -0.15
N TYR A 67 3.15 -7.78 0.63
CA TYR A 67 3.27 -6.59 1.46
C TYR A 67 4.42 -5.72 0.96
N PHE A 68 4.09 -4.50 0.55
CA PHE A 68 5.03 -3.41 0.30
C PHE A 68 5.20 -2.61 1.59
N PHE A 69 6.32 -2.81 2.26
CA PHE A 69 6.64 -2.16 3.53
C PHE A 69 7.12 -0.73 3.32
N GLN A 70 6.93 0.14 4.29
CA GLN A 70 7.47 1.49 4.33
C GLN A 70 9.00 1.48 4.21
N GLU A 71 9.67 0.56 4.90
CA GLU A 71 11.09 0.25 4.69
C GLU A 71 11.24 -0.70 3.51
N ASN A 72 12.21 -0.46 2.63
CA ASN A 72 12.37 -1.22 1.37
C ASN A 72 12.69 -2.71 1.58
N ARG A 73 13.31 -3.08 2.71
CA ARG A 73 13.64 -4.47 3.10
C ARG A 73 14.25 -5.29 1.97
N LEU A 74 15.18 -4.67 1.24
CA LEU A 74 15.96 -5.37 0.23
C LEU A 74 17.04 -6.24 0.90
N LEU A 75 17.29 -7.42 0.32
CA LEU A 75 18.38 -8.29 0.74
C LEU A 75 19.71 -7.64 0.34
N THR A 76 20.52 -7.27 1.32
CA THR A 76 21.74 -6.48 1.11
C THR A 76 22.84 -7.25 0.35
N TRP A 77 22.81 -8.59 0.38
CA TRP A 77 23.73 -9.49 -0.32
C TRP A 77 23.27 -9.92 -1.72
N LYS A 78 22.18 -9.35 -2.20
CA LYS A 78 21.64 -9.55 -3.55
C LYS A 78 21.53 -8.22 -4.28
N ASN A 79 21.84 -8.24 -5.59
CA ASN A 79 21.62 -7.06 -6.41
C ASN A 79 20.12 -6.77 -6.63
N ALA A 80 19.80 -5.64 -7.28
CA ALA A 80 18.40 -5.22 -7.50
C ALA A 80 17.58 -6.25 -8.27
N LEU A 81 18.15 -6.81 -9.34
CA LEU A 81 17.48 -7.82 -10.17
C LEU A 81 17.21 -9.11 -9.39
N GLU A 82 18.20 -9.61 -8.67
CA GLU A 82 18.07 -10.81 -7.84
C GLU A 82 17.04 -10.65 -6.71
N ASN A 83 16.95 -9.45 -6.10
CA ASN A 83 15.92 -9.13 -5.11
C ASN A 83 14.50 -9.29 -5.66
N VAL A 84 14.31 -9.03 -6.96
CA VAL A 84 13.00 -9.18 -7.62
C VAL A 84 12.78 -10.60 -8.10
N LEU A 85 13.78 -11.22 -8.72
CA LEU A 85 13.66 -12.61 -9.25
C LEU A 85 13.35 -13.62 -8.15
N LEU A 86 13.88 -13.40 -6.93
CA LEU A 86 13.71 -14.32 -5.79
C LEU A 86 12.25 -14.56 -5.39
N VAL A 87 11.37 -13.59 -5.61
CA VAL A 87 9.95 -13.69 -5.21
C VAL A 87 9.06 -14.23 -6.31
N MET A 88 9.60 -14.53 -7.47
CA MET A 88 8.84 -15.04 -8.62
C MET A 88 8.78 -16.56 -8.60
N ASP A 89 7.59 -17.12 -8.80
CA ASP A 89 7.41 -18.59 -8.93
C ASP A 89 8.16 -19.13 -10.17
N LYS A 90 8.19 -18.33 -11.24
CA LYS A 90 8.98 -18.58 -12.46
C LYS A 90 9.79 -17.33 -12.76
N PRO A 91 11.10 -17.31 -12.42
CA PRO A 91 11.96 -16.16 -12.67
C PRO A 91 12.04 -15.81 -14.16
N ASP A 92 11.69 -14.58 -14.50
CA ASP A 92 11.79 -14.02 -15.85
C ASP A 92 12.51 -12.68 -15.81
N GLN A 93 13.80 -12.72 -16.09
CA GLN A 93 14.66 -11.54 -16.10
C GLN A 93 14.18 -10.46 -17.09
N ASN A 94 13.65 -10.86 -18.26
CA ASN A 94 13.21 -9.90 -19.27
C ASN A 94 11.99 -9.12 -18.79
N SER A 95 11.03 -9.77 -18.14
CA SER A 95 9.87 -9.08 -17.57
C SER A 95 10.26 -8.11 -16.45
N VAL A 96 11.20 -8.50 -15.59
CA VAL A 96 11.73 -7.62 -14.53
C VAL A 96 12.42 -6.40 -15.12
N LEU A 97 13.30 -6.58 -16.13
CA LEU A 97 14.00 -5.47 -16.76
C LEU A 97 13.04 -4.50 -17.49
N LYS A 98 11.95 -5.00 -18.06
CA LYS A 98 10.88 -4.15 -18.63
C LYS A 98 10.20 -3.31 -17.56
N LEU A 99 9.88 -3.90 -16.39
CA LEU A 99 9.31 -3.17 -15.27
C LEU A 99 10.31 -2.15 -14.68
N PHE A 100 11.59 -2.52 -14.55
CA PHE A 100 12.65 -1.60 -14.13
C PHE A 100 12.72 -0.39 -15.05
N ALA A 101 12.71 -0.59 -16.37
CA ALA A 101 12.73 0.50 -17.33
C ALA A 101 11.51 1.44 -17.17
N LYS A 102 10.31 0.90 -16.92
CA LYS A 102 9.10 1.70 -16.65
C LYS A 102 9.24 2.59 -15.41
N VAL A 103 9.92 2.10 -14.37
CA VAL A 103 10.17 2.89 -13.14
C VAL A 103 11.52 3.61 -13.17
N GLY A 104 12.10 3.85 -14.34
CA GLY A 104 13.32 4.64 -14.50
C GLY A 104 14.60 3.99 -13.95
N LEU A 105 14.64 2.65 -13.88
CA LEU A 105 15.86 1.90 -13.53
C LEU A 105 16.48 1.29 -14.78
N SER A 106 17.76 1.58 -15.01
CA SER A 106 18.52 1.06 -16.14
C SER A 106 18.97 -0.40 -15.93
N LYS A 107 19.43 -1.06 -17.01
CA LYS A 107 20.07 -2.38 -16.90
C LYS A 107 21.33 -2.36 -16.00
N LYS A 108 22.04 -1.25 -15.94
CA LYS A 108 23.19 -1.08 -15.04
C LYS A 108 22.75 -1.03 -13.59
N ASP A 109 21.61 -0.36 -13.29
CA ASP A 109 21.07 -0.28 -11.94
C ASP A 109 20.54 -1.63 -11.45
N ALA A 110 20.07 -2.49 -12.37
CA ALA A 110 19.63 -3.84 -12.05
C ALA A 110 20.73 -4.70 -11.40
N LEU A 111 22.00 -4.42 -11.70
CA LEU A 111 23.15 -5.16 -11.17
C LEU A 111 23.74 -4.55 -9.88
N LYS A 112 23.27 -3.39 -9.45
CA LYS A 112 23.73 -2.73 -8.23
C LYS A 112 23.15 -3.41 -6.98
N TYR A 113 23.96 -3.44 -5.93
CA TYR A 113 23.53 -3.85 -4.59
C TYR A 113 22.78 -2.70 -3.91
N PRO A 114 21.94 -2.99 -2.88
CA PRO A 114 21.16 -1.96 -2.17
C PRO A 114 21.99 -0.79 -1.63
N SER A 115 23.26 -1.04 -1.24
CA SER A 115 24.19 0.01 -0.78
C SER A 115 24.63 0.99 -1.88
N GLU A 116 24.54 0.58 -3.15
CA GLU A 116 24.93 1.38 -4.32
C GLU A 116 23.75 2.14 -4.94
N LEU A 117 22.52 1.88 -4.44
CA LEU A 117 21.30 2.50 -4.91
C LEU A 117 20.93 3.71 -4.03
N SER A 118 20.40 4.77 -4.66
CA SER A 118 19.77 5.86 -3.91
C SER A 118 18.51 5.39 -3.15
N GLY A 119 18.01 6.18 -2.20
CA GLY A 119 16.77 5.86 -1.46
C GLY A 119 15.59 5.60 -2.39
N GLY A 120 15.36 6.50 -3.35
CA GLY A 120 14.29 6.35 -4.35
C GLY A 120 14.51 5.15 -5.29
N MET A 121 15.75 4.82 -5.64
CA MET A 121 16.02 3.61 -6.43
C MET A 121 15.70 2.33 -5.64
N ARG A 122 16.08 2.27 -4.37
CA ARG A 122 15.73 1.13 -3.49
C ARG A 122 14.22 0.97 -3.39
N GLN A 123 13.48 2.06 -3.24
CA GLN A 123 12.02 2.04 -3.17
C GLN A 123 11.40 1.52 -4.47
N ARG A 124 11.90 1.94 -5.63
CA ARG A 124 11.43 1.44 -6.93
C ARG A 124 11.74 -0.04 -7.14
N VAL A 125 12.89 -0.53 -6.69
CA VAL A 125 13.20 -1.97 -6.69
C VAL A 125 12.22 -2.74 -5.79
N ALA A 126 11.97 -2.25 -4.57
CA ALA A 126 11.00 -2.86 -3.65
C ALA A 126 9.58 -2.84 -4.22
N PHE A 127 9.19 -1.76 -4.90
CA PHE A 127 7.90 -1.67 -5.60
C PHE A 127 7.79 -2.72 -6.71
N VAL A 128 8.77 -2.81 -7.60
CA VAL A 128 8.78 -3.83 -8.67
C VAL A 128 8.73 -5.23 -8.08
N ARG A 129 9.47 -5.49 -6.99
CA ARG A 129 9.41 -6.77 -6.27
C ARG A 129 8.01 -7.10 -5.76
N ALA A 130 7.25 -6.11 -5.30
CA ALA A 130 5.89 -6.32 -4.82
C ALA A 130 4.90 -6.60 -5.96
N VAL A 131 4.96 -5.85 -7.08
CA VAL A 131 3.97 -5.96 -8.15
C VAL A 131 4.26 -7.08 -9.16
N VAL A 132 5.53 -7.52 -9.28
CA VAL A 132 5.92 -8.59 -10.23
C VAL A 132 5.27 -9.92 -9.91
N THR A 133 4.98 -10.16 -8.64
CA THR A 133 4.33 -11.39 -8.17
C THR A 133 2.87 -11.52 -8.58
N LYS A 134 2.26 -10.45 -9.10
CA LYS A 134 0.83 -10.35 -9.45
C LYS A 134 -0.06 -10.88 -8.32
N PRO A 135 -0.03 -10.27 -7.14
CA PRO A 135 -0.82 -10.74 -6.01
C PRO A 135 -2.32 -10.49 -6.23
N ASP A 136 -3.17 -11.29 -5.57
CA ASP A 136 -4.61 -11.02 -5.50
C ASP A 136 -4.91 -9.84 -4.56
N LEU A 137 -4.07 -9.67 -3.51
CA LEU A 137 -4.13 -8.59 -2.54
C LEU A 137 -2.74 -8.00 -2.32
N LEU A 138 -2.59 -6.70 -2.55
CA LEU A 138 -1.39 -5.93 -2.27
C LEU A 138 -1.62 -5.02 -1.05
N LEU A 139 -0.82 -5.20 0.00
CA LEU A 139 -0.76 -4.30 1.14
C LEU A 139 0.33 -3.27 0.89
N MET A 140 0.01 -1.98 0.97
CA MET A 140 0.94 -0.89 0.69
C MET A 140 1.01 0.07 1.88
N ASP A 141 2.19 0.19 2.47
CA ASP A 141 2.44 1.06 3.63
C ASP A 141 3.26 2.27 3.18
N GLU A 142 2.59 3.42 3.01
CA GLU A 142 3.15 4.69 2.54
C GLU A 142 4.04 4.55 1.28
N PRO A 143 3.51 3.95 0.20
CA PRO A 143 4.32 3.49 -0.93
C PRO A 143 4.97 4.61 -1.75
N PHE A 144 4.42 5.83 -1.69
CA PHE A 144 4.86 6.95 -2.52
C PHE A 144 5.61 8.03 -1.73
N SER A 145 5.86 7.79 -0.44
CA SER A 145 6.59 8.72 0.42
C SER A 145 8.01 8.98 -0.12
N GLY A 146 8.40 10.26 -0.22
CA GLY A 146 9.74 10.65 -0.68
C GLY A 146 10.00 10.50 -2.18
N LEU A 147 8.98 10.21 -3.00
CA LEU A 147 9.06 10.24 -4.45
C LEU A 147 8.66 11.61 -5.01
N ASP A 148 9.30 12.00 -6.12
CA ASP A 148 8.84 13.13 -6.92
C ASP A 148 7.49 12.85 -7.60
N TYR A 149 6.85 13.92 -8.09
CA TYR A 149 5.50 13.84 -8.67
C TYR A 149 5.45 12.89 -9.87
N ASP A 150 6.38 13.00 -10.81
CA ASP A 150 6.38 12.21 -12.05
C ASP A 150 6.50 10.70 -11.73
N MET A 151 7.36 10.37 -10.78
CA MET A 151 7.54 8.98 -10.36
C MET A 151 6.30 8.44 -9.63
N LYS A 152 5.66 9.26 -8.78
CA LYS A 152 4.38 8.88 -8.16
C LYS A 152 3.33 8.52 -9.22
N GLU A 153 3.15 9.34 -10.25
CA GLU A 153 2.21 9.10 -11.34
C GLU A 153 2.50 7.77 -12.05
N ILE A 154 3.76 7.50 -12.39
CA ILE A 154 4.17 6.24 -13.04
C ILE A 154 3.79 5.02 -12.16
N LEU A 155 4.07 5.09 -10.85
CA LEU A 155 3.76 3.97 -9.96
C LEU A 155 2.25 3.79 -9.76
N ILE A 156 1.49 4.89 -9.66
CA ILE A 156 0.02 4.89 -9.58
C ILE A 156 -0.56 4.25 -10.85
N ASP A 157 -0.06 4.59 -12.03
CA ASP A 157 -0.53 4.01 -13.29
C ASP A 157 -0.29 2.49 -13.34
N ILE A 158 0.92 2.04 -12.93
CA ILE A 158 1.22 0.60 -12.87
C ILE A 158 0.25 -0.13 -11.93
N VAL A 159 -0.02 0.45 -10.77
CA VAL A 159 -0.94 -0.12 -9.77
C VAL A 159 -2.38 -0.11 -10.29
N SER A 160 -2.84 1.00 -10.88
CA SER A 160 -4.19 1.14 -11.44
C SER A 160 -4.46 0.12 -12.56
N GLN A 161 -3.46 -0.13 -13.41
CA GLN A 161 -3.54 -1.21 -14.40
C GLN A 161 -3.73 -2.58 -13.72
N ARG A 162 -3.01 -2.87 -12.63
CA ARG A 162 -3.16 -4.15 -11.91
C ARG A 162 -4.53 -4.27 -11.24
N VAL A 163 -5.07 -3.17 -10.71
CA VAL A 163 -6.43 -3.15 -10.15
C VAL A 163 -7.46 -3.45 -11.22
N SER A 164 -7.34 -2.87 -12.42
CA SER A 164 -8.23 -3.19 -13.54
C SER A 164 -8.14 -4.66 -14.00
N GLU A 165 -7.01 -5.33 -13.73
CA GLU A 165 -6.79 -6.77 -13.95
C GLU A 165 -7.36 -7.63 -12.77
N GLY A 166 -7.94 -7.01 -11.74
CA GLY A 166 -8.62 -7.66 -10.60
C GLY A 166 -7.79 -7.78 -9.32
N MET A 167 -6.64 -7.11 -9.23
CA MET A 167 -5.88 -7.00 -7.97
C MET A 167 -6.63 -6.10 -6.99
N SER A 168 -6.65 -6.48 -5.72
CA SER A 168 -7.18 -5.68 -4.62
C SER A 168 -6.02 -5.02 -3.86
N ILE A 169 -6.29 -3.87 -3.21
CA ILE A 169 -5.26 -3.13 -2.48
C ILE A 169 -5.80 -2.69 -1.13
N ILE A 170 -4.94 -2.76 -0.12
CA ILE A 170 -5.10 -1.96 1.10
C ILE A 170 -3.93 -0.98 1.14
N LEU A 171 -4.25 0.29 0.98
CA LEU A 171 -3.30 1.39 0.98
C LEU A 171 -3.30 2.09 2.33
N VAL A 172 -2.14 2.29 2.91
CA VAL A 172 -1.92 3.19 4.04
C VAL A 172 -1.22 4.43 3.51
N THR A 173 -1.81 5.58 3.71
CA THR A 173 -1.21 6.88 3.38
C THR A 173 -1.74 7.98 4.29
N HIS A 174 -1.00 9.05 4.41
CA HIS A 174 -1.41 10.32 5.00
C HIS A 174 -1.58 11.42 3.92
N ASP A 175 -1.26 11.11 2.67
CA ASP A 175 -1.46 12.01 1.53
C ASP A 175 -2.91 11.93 1.02
N ARG A 176 -3.60 13.09 1.05
CA ARG A 176 -5.02 13.21 0.68
C ARG A 176 -5.24 12.96 -0.82
N MET A 177 -4.29 13.42 -1.65
CA MET A 177 -4.39 13.25 -3.10
C MET A 177 -4.25 11.78 -3.48
N GLU A 178 -3.27 11.07 -2.89
CA GLU A 178 -3.10 9.63 -3.09
C GLU A 178 -4.37 8.87 -2.67
N ALA A 179 -4.90 9.18 -1.48
CA ALA A 179 -6.11 8.54 -0.96
C ALA A 179 -7.30 8.70 -1.91
N VAL A 180 -7.59 9.94 -2.38
CA VAL A 180 -8.73 10.19 -3.28
C VAL A 180 -8.48 9.62 -4.67
N LYS A 181 -7.26 9.73 -5.20
CA LYS A 181 -6.94 9.29 -6.56
C LYS A 181 -7.06 7.79 -6.74
N MET A 182 -6.67 7.00 -5.73
CA MET A 182 -6.52 5.55 -5.88
C MET A 182 -7.60 4.69 -5.22
N SER A 183 -8.47 5.25 -4.36
CA SER A 183 -9.34 4.42 -3.52
C SER A 183 -10.75 4.28 -4.06
N ASN A 184 -11.36 3.12 -3.91
CA ASN A 184 -12.81 2.97 -3.97
C ASN A 184 -13.43 3.39 -2.63
N ARG A 185 -12.70 3.19 -1.53
CA ARG A 185 -13.19 3.46 -0.19
C ARG A 185 -12.06 3.93 0.72
N ILE A 186 -12.32 4.96 1.51
CA ILE A 186 -11.38 5.55 2.45
C ILE A 186 -11.94 5.43 3.86
N TYR A 187 -11.20 4.78 4.75
CA TYR A 187 -11.48 4.77 6.18
C TYR A 187 -10.60 5.80 6.88
N PHE A 188 -11.23 6.77 7.50
CA PHE A 188 -10.57 7.78 8.32
C PHE A 188 -10.41 7.26 9.74
N LEU A 189 -9.17 7.19 10.20
CA LEU A 189 -8.84 6.64 11.52
C LEU A 189 -8.57 7.76 12.53
N ALA A 190 -9.01 7.54 13.78
CA ALA A 190 -8.71 8.42 14.92
C ALA A 190 -7.22 8.39 15.28
N ASN A 191 -6.77 9.38 16.07
CA ASN A 191 -5.37 9.54 16.49
C ASN A 191 -4.81 8.35 17.28
N LYS A 192 -5.65 7.58 17.99
CA LYS A 192 -5.21 6.41 18.76
C LYS A 192 -6.21 5.27 18.65
N GLY A 193 -5.67 4.03 18.62
CA GLY A 193 -6.46 2.81 18.69
C GLY A 193 -7.08 2.38 17.39
N ALA A 194 -6.64 2.92 16.25
CA ALA A 194 -7.11 2.59 14.91
C ALA A 194 -8.65 2.52 14.79
N VAL A 195 -9.35 3.44 15.47
CA VAL A 195 -10.82 3.49 15.44
C VAL A 195 -11.27 4.20 14.17
N ILE A 196 -12.17 3.58 13.41
CA ILE A 196 -12.78 4.19 12.22
C ILE A 196 -13.74 5.29 12.68
N GLN A 197 -13.49 6.53 12.24
CA GLN A 197 -14.33 7.71 12.51
C GLN A 197 -15.31 7.97 11.38
N LYS A 198 -14.88 7.74 10.14
CA LYS A 198 -15.64 8.02 8.93
C LYS A 198 -15.26 7.03 7.86
N GLU A 199 -16.23 6.66 7.04
CA GLU A 199 -16.06 5.96 5.79
C GLU A 199 -16.48 6.87 4.65
N LEU A 200 -15.69 6.92 3.59
CA LEU A 200 -15.98 7.62 2.35
C LEU A 200 -15.91 6.64 1.18
N ILE A 201 -17.00 6.52 0.45
CA ILE A 201 -17.09 5.71 -0.77
C ILE A 201 -16.91 6.66 -1.97
N LEU A 202 -16.10 6.28 -2.93
CA LEU A 202 -15.82 7.02 -4.15
C LEU A 202 -16.26 6.20 -5.35
N ASP A 203 -17.40 6.55 -5.92
CA ASP A 203 -18.01 5.82 -7.04
C ASP A 203 -17.40 6.19 -8.40
N GLU A 204 -16.74 7.36 -8.50
CA GLU A 204 -16.08 7.80 -9.73
C GLU A 204 -14.96 6.83 -10.13
N ALA A 205 -14.88 6.47 -11.41
CA ALA A 205 -13.83 5.58 -11.90
C ALA A 205 -12.45 6.27 -11.82
N PHE A 206 -11.39 5.53 -11.50
CA PHE A 206 -10.04 6.07 -11.31
C PHE A 206 -9.54 6.95 -12.46
N LYS A 207 -9.83 6.55 -13.70
CA LYS A 207 -9.46 7.27 -14.94
C LYS A 207 -10.15 8.61 -15.10
N ASP A 208 -11.31 8.80 -14.47
CA ASP A 208 -12.16 9.98 -14.61
C ASP A 208 -11.93 11.00 -13.47
N ARG A 209 -11.06 10.66 -12.50
CA ARG A 209 -10.70 11.49 -11.34
C ARG A 209 -9.66 12.54 -11.73
N ASP A 210 -10.12 13.63 -12.33
CA ASP A 210 -9.27 14.77 -12.62
C ASP A 210 -8.94 15.59 -11.36
N PHE A 211 -8.10 16.61 -11.53
CA PHE A 211 -7.69 17.50 -10.44
C PHE A 211 -8.91 18.19 -9.78
N THR A 212 -9.94 18.52 -10.55
CA THR A 212 -11.16 19.20 -10.06
C THR A 212 -11.93 18.27 -9.13
N PHE A 213 -12.14 17.01 -9.53
CA PHE A 213 -12.77 15.99 -8.70
C PHE A 213 -12.01 15.76 -7.40
N ILE A 214 -10.68 15.58 -7.51
CA ILE A 214 -9.82 15.33 -6.35
C ILE A 214 -9.86 16.50 -5.38
N SER A 215 -9.66 17.73 -5.85
CA SER A 215 -9.66 18.94 -5.03
C SER A 215 -11.00 19.14 -4.31
N LYS A 216 -12.12 19.01 -5.03
CA LYS A 216 -13.46 19.10 -4.45
C LYS A 216 -13.69 18.04 -3.38
N THR A 217 -13.33 16.79 -3.66
CA THR A 217 -13.50 15.68 -2.71
C THR A 217 -12.68 15.91 -1.43
N ILE A 218 -11.44 16.42 -1.56
CA ILE A 218 -10.61 16.79 -0.43
C ILE A 218 -11.25 17.90 0.39
N ASP A 219 -11.69 18.96 -0.27
CA ASP A 219 -12.33 20.11 0.40
C ASP A 219 -13.59 19.74 1.17
N GLU A 220 -14.41 18.85 0.64
CA GLU A 220 -15.66 18.43 1.25
C GLU A 220 -15.46 17.43 2.39
N ASN A 221 -14.47 16.54 2.29
CA ASN A 221 -14.37 15.36 3.15
C ASN A 221 -13.23 15.38 4.14
N PHE A 222 -12.16 16.17 3.92
CA PHE A 222 -10.96 16.18 4.76
C PHE A 222 -10.86 17.45 5.64
N LYS A 223 -11.84 18.37 5.57
CA LYS A 223 -11.92 19.55 6.46
C LYS A 223 -12.16 19.11 7.91
N GLY A 224 -11.38 19.65 8.83
CA GLY A 224 -11.44 19.31 10.26
C GLY A 224 -10.58 18.11 10.67
N GLN A 225 -9.96 17.41 9.74
CA GLN A 225 -8.96 16.36 10.00
C GLN A 225 -7.54 16.94 9.86
N ILE A 226 -7.28 18.07 10.50
CA ILE A 226 -5.92 18.60 10.63
C ILE A 226 -5.28 17.78 11.74
N TYR A 227 -4.55 16.76 11.35
CA TYR A 227 -3.62 16.09 12.24
C TYR A 227 -2.38 16.99 12.29
N TYR A 228 -2.18 17.69 13.40
CA TYR A 228 -0.90 18.32 13.67
C TYR A 228 0.13 17.20 13.87
N ASP A 229 1.20 17.25 13.12
CA ASP A 229 2.39 16.42 13.28
C ASP A 229 3.09 16.72 14.61
#